data_202dc360f99ebafcacb8939762b79d0b
#
_entry.id   202dc360f99ebafcacb8939762b79d0b
#
_cell.length_a   1.000
_cell.length_b   1.000
_cell.length_c   1.000
_cell.angle_alpha   90.00
_cell.angle_beta   90.00
_cell.angle_gamma   90.00
#
_symmetry.space_group_name_H-M   'P 1'
#
loop_
_entity.id
_entity.type
_entity.pdbx_description
1 polymer ?
#
loop_
_entity_poly.entity_id
_entity_poly.type
_entity_poly.pdbx_seq_one_letter_code
_entity_poly.pdbx_strand_id
1 'polypeptide(L)'
;FYPRMHYQNRPIPTEVNMTSEPLDINRVSEFDGFIITGAPIDQIDFSKITYIEEIRYLLQALDNHKIQQLYFCWGAMAALNYFYGIKKKILAEKIFGVFPHLITEPHPLLSGLSQGFMAPHARYAEMDKNQIMQDERLAINAVDDNSHLFMVSAKD
;
A
#
# COMPACT_ATOMS: atom_id res chain seq x y z
N PHE A 1 4.34 7.59 12.54
CA PHE A 1 3.74 6.60 13.45
C PHE A 1 4.26 5.20 13.17
N TYR A 2 4.27 4.34 14.19
CA TYR A 2 4.52 2.90 14.06
C TYR A 2 3.39 2.09 14.71
N PRO A 3 3.08 0.88 14.20
CA PRO A 3 2.08 0.00 14.83
C PRO A 3 2.54 -0.43 16.23
N ARG A 4 1.70 -0.26 17.24
CA ARG A 4 2.01 -0.63 18.64
C ARG A 4 2.29 -2.12 18.78
N MET A 5 1.48 -2.95 18.10
CA MET A 5 1.59 -4.40 18.13
C MET A 5 2.92 -4.91 17.55
N HIS A 6 3.54 -4.11 16.66
CA HIS A 6 4.84 -4.46 16.09
C HIS A 6 5.96 -4.54 17.14
N TYR A 7 5.88 -3.75 18.20
CA TYR A 7 6.87 -3.67 19.27
C TYR A 7 6.37 -4.26 20.60
N GLN A 8 5.23 -4.94 20.64
CA GLN A 8 4.63 -5.43 21.88
C GLN A 8 5.56 -6.33 22.70
N ASN A 9 6.38 -7.16 22.04
CA ASN A 9 7.27 -8.15 22.68
C ASN A 9 8.74 -7.94 22.33
N ARG A 10 9.13 -6.73 21.93
CA ARG A 10 10.52 -6.39 21.58
C ARG A 10 10.81 -4.92 21.86
N PRO A 11 12.09 -4.56 22.14
CA PRO A 11 12.44 -3.17 22.35
C PRO A 11 12.20 -2.33 21.09
N ILE A 12 11.78 -1.09 21.28
CA ILE A 12 11.69 -0.11 20.20
C ILE A 12 13.10 0.40 19.93
N PRO A 13 13.59 0.34 18.67
CA PRO A 13 14.88 0.95 18.31
C PRO A 13 14.92 2.44 18.66
N THR A 14 16.09 2.91 19.10
CA THR A 14 16.26 4.32 19.52
C THR A 14 15.85 5.29 18.43
N GLU A 15 16.23 5.01 17.17
CA GLU A 15 15.92 5.85 16.01
C GLU A 15 14.40 5.95 15.77
N VAL A 16 13.68 4.84 15.94
CA VAL A 16 12.22 4.83 15.82
C VAL A 16 11.58 5.65 16.94
N ASN A 17 12.06 5.46 18.17
CA ASN A 17 11.52 6.19 19.33
C ASN A 17 11.81 7.70 19.29
N MET A 18 12.89 8.12 18.61
CA MET A 18 13.24 9.53 18.43
C MET A 18 12.45 10.21 17.29
N THR A 19 12.01 9.46 16.29
CA THR A 19 11.43 10.02 15.05
C THR A 19 9.96 9.69 14.85
N SER A 20 9.42 8.78 15.64
CA SER A 20 8.07 8.24 15.43
C SER A 20 7.35 8.01 16.75
N GLU A 21 6.03 8.09 16.72
CA GLU A 21 5.13 7.82 17.84
C GLU A 21 4.39 6.51 17.63
N PRO A 22 3.96 5.82 18.71
CA PRO A 22 3.04 4.71 18.59
C PRO A 22 1.72 5.20 17.98
N LEU A 23 1.18 4.43 17.04
CA LEU A 23 -0.08 4.74 16.39
C LEU A 23 -1.21 4.88 17.43
N ASP A 24 -1.93 5.98 17.38
CA ASP A 24 -3.17 6.19 18.12
C ASP A 24 -4.31 6.46 17.13
N ILE A 25 -5.14 5.45 16.97
CA ILE A 25 -6.25 5.48 16.00
C ILE A 25 -7.29 6.55 16.36
N ASN A 26 -7.43 6.92 17.64
CA ASN A 26 -8.37 7.97 18.07
C ASN A 26 -7.97 9.37 17.57
N ARG A 27 -6.72 9.54 17.17
CA ARG A 27 -6.19 10.81 16.68
C ARG A 27 -6.24 10.97 15.17
N VAL A 28 -6.78 10.00 14.41
CA VAL A 28 -6.77 10.09 12.94
C VAL A 28 -7.50 11.33 12.41
N SER A 29 -8.53 11.80 13.10
CA SER A 29 -9.28 13.00 12.73
C SER A 29 -8.52 14.32 12.95
N GLU A 30 -7.33 14.28 13.58
CA GLU A 30 -6.46 15.46 13.73
C GLU A 30 -5.66 15.75 12.45
N PHE A 31 -5.69 14.85 11.46
CA PHE A 31 -4.88 14.90 10.24
C PHE A 31 -5.72 15.01 8.98
N ASP A 32 -5.25 15.77 8.00
CA ASP A 32 -5.91 15.93 6.69
C ASP A 32 -5.67 14.74 5.76
N GLY A 33 -4.62 13.96 5.99
CA GLY A 33 -4.29 12.80 5.18
C GLY A 33 -3.30 11.86 5.85
N PHE A 34 -3.29 10.61 5.39
CA PHE A 34 -2.39 9.56 5.85
C PHE A 34 -1.63 8.95 4.68
N ILE A 35 -0.33 8.78 4.88
CA ILE A 35 0.52 7.97 4.00
C ILE A 35 0.89 6.70 4.76
N ILE A 36 0.48 5.54 4.24
CA ILE A 36 0.84 4.23 4.79
C ILE A 36 1.90 3.60 3.90
N THR A 37 3.10 3.48 4.44
CA THR A 37 4.27 3.00 3.72
C THR A 37 4.36 1.48 3.69
N GLY A 38 5.35 0.97 2.96
CA GLY A 38 5.64 -0.45 2.88
C GLY A 38 6.43 -1.00 4.06
N ALA A 39 6.51 -2.33 4.09
CA ALA A 39 7.35 -3.11 4.97
C ALA A 39 7.86 -4.33 4.21
N PRO A 40 9.06 -4.88 4.52
CA PRO A 40 9.64 -6.01 3.80
C PRO A 40 9.01 -7.35 4.24
N ILE A 41 7.70 -7.44 4.17
CA ILE A 41 6.87 -8.57 4.60
C ILE A 41 5.86 -8.99 3.52
N ASP A 42 6.12 -8.61 2.29
CA ASP A 42 5.24 -8.87 1.14
C ASP A 42 5.04 -10.37 0.86
N GLN A 43 5.99 -11.23 1.24
CA GLN A 43 5.86 -12.69 1.15
C GLN A 43 5.06 -13.32 2.28
N ILE A 44 4.83 -12.60 3.40
CA ILE A 44 4.12 -13.13 4.56
C ILE A 44 2.60 -12.98 4.32
N ASP A 45 1.82 -14.04 4.58
CA ASP A 45 0.37 -13.96 4.55
C ASP A 45 -0.15 -12.90 5.55
N PHE A 46 -1.17 -12.15 5.16
CA PHE A 46 -1.74 -11.10 6.01
C PHE A 46 -2.15 -11.62 7.40
N SER A 47 -2.72 -12.81 7.47
CA SER A 47 -3.16 -13.43 8.73
C SER A 47 -2.03 -13.76 9.71
N LYS A 48 -0.78 -13.81 9.22
CA LYS A 48 0.41 -14.09 10.03
C LYS A 48 1.15 -12.84 10.52
N ILE A 49 0.68 -11.66 10.13
CA ILE A 49 1.29 -10.39 10.52
C ILE A 49 0.70 -9.94 11.85
N THR A 50 1.53 -9.81 12.87
CA THR A 50 1.11 -9.56 14.26
C THR A 50 0.32 -8.28 14.46
N TYR A 51 0.54 -7.25 13.62
CA TYR A 51 -0.12 -5.95 13.70
C TYR A 51 -1.16 -5.74 12.59
N ILE A 52 -1.58 -6.78 11.88
CA ILE A 52 -2.54 -6.63 10.78
C ILE A 52 -3.89 -6.08 11.23
N GLU A 53 -4.36 -6.48 12.41
CA GLU A 53 -5.63 -5.97 12.93
C GLU A 53 -5.54 -4.49 13.29
N GLU A 54 -4.41 -4.03 13.83
CA GLU A 54 -4.19 -2.61 14.09
C GLU A 54 -4.22 -1.79 12.78
N ILE A 55 -3.63 -2.32 11.70
CA ILE A 55 -3.72 -1.68 10.37
C ILE A 55 -5.17 -1.67 9.87
N ARG A 56 -5.92 -2.76 10.01
CA ARG A 56 -7.34 -2.82 9.62
C ARG A 56 -8.19 -1.81 10.37
N TYR A 57 -7.99 -1.67 11.67
CA TYR A 57 -8.66 -0.64 12.47
C TYR A 57 -8.30 0.78 12.02
N LEU A 58 -7.03 1.01 11.68
CA LEU A 58 -6.60 2.29 11.09
C LEU A 58 -7.33 2.56 9.78
N LEU A 59 -7.32 1.61 8.84
CA LEU A 59 -8.01 1.75 7.54
C LEU A 59 -9.49 2.06 7.72
N GLN A 60 -10.16 1.35 8.62
CA GLN A 60 -11.57 1.60 8.94
C GLN A 60 -11.79 3.01 9.52
N ALA A 61 -10.93 3.45 10.44
CA ALA A 61 -11.04 4.77 11.03
C ALA A 61 -10.83 5.88 9.99
N LEU A 62 -9.82 5.73 9.13
CA LEU A 62 -9.55 6.68 8.03
C LEU A 62 -10.73 6.78 7.07
N ASP A 63 -11.35 5.66 6.71
CA ASP A 63 -12.54 5.66 5.84
C ASP A 63 -13.75 6.28 6.54
N ASN A 64 -14.02 5.95 7.79
CA ASN A 64 -15.12 6.50 8.57
C ASN A 64 -15.04 8.04 8.69
N HIS A 65 -13.83 8.58 8.87
CA HIS A 65 -13.57 10.02 8.98
C HIS A 65 -13.35 10.70 7.62
N LYS A 66 -13.38 9.94 6.50
CA LYS A 66 -13.13 10.46 5.15
C LYS A 66 -11.77 11.16 5.00
N ILE A 67 -10.77 10.65 5.70
CA ILE A 67 -9.41 11.16 5.63
C ILE A 67 -8.78 10.72 4.30
N GLN A 68 -8.04 11.62 3.64
CA GLN A 68 -7.32 11.31 2.41
C GLN A 68 -6.23 10.26 2.66
N GLN A 69 -6.11 9.28 1.77
CA GLN A 69 -5.27 8.11 1.98
C GLN A 69 -4.36 7.85 0.78
N LEU A 70 -3.08 7.64 1.03
CA LEU A 70 -2.10 7.22 0.04
C LEU A 70 -1.30 6.03 0.57
N TYR A 71 -1.12 5.02 -0.25
CA TYR A 71 -0.53 3.75 0.14
C TYR A 71 0.66 3.38 -0.73
N PHE A 72 1.73 2.88 -0.12
CA PHE A 72 2.90 2.41 -0.83
C PHE A 72 3.20 0.95 -0.52
N CYS A 73 3.62 0.20 -1.54
CA CYS A 73 4.16 -1.15 -1.43
C CYS A 73 3.23 -2.09 -0.63
N TRP A 74 3.71 -2.68 0.47
CA TRP A 74 2.89 -3.55 1.31
C TRP A 74 1.65 -2.83 1.90
N GLY A 75 1.76 -1.55 2.22
CA GLY A 75 0.61 -0.75 2.67
C GLY A 75 -0.52 -0.72 1.64
N ALA A 76 -0.17 -0.57 0.34
CA ALA A 76 -1.14 -0.65 -0.75
C ALA A 76 -1.75 -2.06 -0.88
N MET A 77 -0.94 -3.12 -0.69
CA MET A 77 -1.44 -4.50 -0.70
C MET A 77 -2.44 -4.74 0.44
N ALA A 78 -2.14 -4.23 1.64
CA ALA A 78 -3.03 -4.36 2.80
C ALA A 78 -4.36 -3.62 2.58
N ALA A 79 -4.32 -2.41 2.03
CA ALA A 79 -5.51 -1.62 1.72
C ALA A 79 -6.37 -2.29 0.65
N LEU A 80 -5.79 -2.73 -0.47
CA LEU A 80 -6.52 -3.46 -1.53
C LEU A 80 -7.15 -4.75 -1.00
N ASN A 81 -6.47 -5.47 -0.11
CA ASN A 81 -7.04 -6.66 0.52
C ASN A 81 -8.19 -6.30 1.47
N TYR A 82 -8.03 -5.27 2.29
CA TYR A 82 -9.02 -4.89 3.29
C TYR A 82 -10.30 -4.34 2.65
N PHE A 83 -10.19 -3.34 1.76
CA PHE A 83 -11.36 -2.65 1.21
C PHE A 83 -12.05 -3.42 0.06
N TYR A 84 -11.29 -4.21 -0.70
CA TYR A 84 -11.79 -4.81 -1.95
C TYR A 84 -11.66 -6.34 -1.97
N GLY A 85 -11.06 -6.95 -0.94
CA GLY A 85 -10.87 -8.40 -0.89
C GLY A 85 -9.89 -8.94 -1.91
N ILE A 86 -9.10 -8.07 -2.57
CA ILE A 86 -8.13 -8.48 -3.58
C ILE A 86 -7.06 -9.39 -2.95
N LYS A 87 -6.75 -10.48 -3.60
CA LYS A 87 -5.77 -11.46 -3.12
C LYS A 87 -4.35 -11.06 -3.52
N LYS A 88 -3.42 -11.34 -2.64
CA LYS A 88 -1.99 -11.24 -2.91
C LYS A 88 -1.48 -12.53 -3.57
N LYS A 89 -0.61 -12.38 -4.56
CA LYS A 89 0.10 -13.48 -5.24
C LYS A 89 1.59 -13.32 -5.01
N ILE A 90 2.26 -14.39 -4.63
CA ILE A 90 3.71 -14.44 -4.57
C ILE A 90 4.23 -14.64 -6.00
N LEU A 91 5.22 -13.87 -6.38
CA LEU A 91 5.87 -13.96 -7.69
C LEU A 91 6.87 -15.11 -7.70
N ALA A 92 7.06 -15.73 -8.87
CA ALA A 92 8.05 -16.77 -9.04
C ALA A 92 9.50 -16.24 -8.86
N GLU A 93 9.72 -14.99 -9.28
CA GLU A 93 10.98 -14.27 -9.14
C GLU A 93 10.75 -12.86 -8.61
N LYS A 94 11.77 -12.30 -7.94
CA LYS A 94 11.74 -10.92 -7.46
C LYS A 94 11.72 -9.95 -8.63
N ILE A 95 10.75 -9.03 -8.66
CA ILE A 95 10.82 -7.86 -9.51
C ILE A 95 11.76 -6.87 -8.81
N PHE A 96 12.93 -6.62 -9.42
CA PHE A 96 13.93 -5.73 -8.84
C PHE A 96 14.66 -4.95 -9.95
N GLY A 97 14.54 -3.64 -9.91
CA GLY A 97 15.18 -2.77 -10.91
C GLY A 97 14.40 -1.48 -11.11
N VAL A 98 14.81 -0.73 -12.14
CA VAL A 98 14.13 0.48 -12.62
C VAL A 98 13.55 0.16 -14.00
N PHE A 99 12.24 0.32 -14.15
CA PHE A 99 11.50 -0.09 -15.35
C PHE A 99 10.76 1.08 -15.97
N PRO A 100 10.55 1.08 -17.30
CA PRO A 100 9.64 2.01 -17.94
C PRO A 100 8.19 1.66 -17.62
N HIS A 101 7.36 2.69 -17.45
CA HIS A 101 5.94 2.52 -17.10
C HIS A 101 5.02 3.16 -18.13
N LEU A 102 3.89 2.49 -18.35
CA LEU A 102 2.80 2.97 -19.19
C LEU A 102 1.66 3.47 -18.31
N ILE A 103 1.18 4.68 -18.60
CA ILE A 103 -0.04 5.23 -18.01
C ILE A 103 -1.21 4.62 -18.77
N THR A 104 -1.99 3.78 -18.10
CA THR A 104 -3.14 3.08 -18.67
C THR A 104 -4.45 3.85 -18.47
N GLU A 105 -4.54 4.59 -17.35
CA GLU A 105 -5.66 5.48 -17.06
C GLU A 105 -5.15 6.77 -16.40
N PRO A 106 -5.52 7.96 -16.88
CA PRO A 106 -5.07 9.22 -16.30
C PRO A 106 -5.44 9.35 -14.82
N HIS A 107 -4.53 9.94 -14.03
CA HIS A 107 -4.76 10.24 -12.62
C HIS A 107 -3.97 11.49 -12.22
N PRO A 108 -4.48 12.36 -11.33
CA PRO A 108 -3.78 13.58 -10.91
C PRO A 108 -2.37 13.35 -10.37
N LEU A 109 -2.13 12.25 -9.65
CA LEU A 109 -0.80 11.90 -9.13
C LEU A 109 0.21 11.52 -10.23
N LEU A 110 -0.25 11.25 -11.45
CA LEU A 110 0.62 10.97 -12.61
C LEU A 110 0.78 12.22 -13.51
N SER A 111 0.21 13.36 -13.09
CA SER A 111 0.31 14.61 -13.85
C SER A 111 1.78 15.03 -14.00
N GLY A 112 2.18 15.36 -15.23
CA GLY A 112 3.56 15.71 -15.56
C GLY A 112 4.49 14.52 -15.87
N LEU A 113 4.02 13.28 -15.69
CA LEU A 113 4.74 12.10 -16.16
C LEU A 113 4.36 11.79 -17.62
N SER A 114 5.33 11.33 -18.40
CA SER A 114 5.13 10.89 -19.79
C SER A 114 5.06 9.38 -19.87
N GLN A 115 4.51 8.83 -20.95
CA GLN A 115 4.62 7.41 -21.26
C GLN A 115 6.10 6.97 -21.28
N GLY A 116 6.39 5.86 -20.65
CA GLY A 116 7.76 5.37 -20.48
C GLY A 116 8.51 5.99 -19.29
N PHE A 117 7.83 6.70 -18.37
CA PHE A 117 8.50 7.21 -17.17
C PHE A 117 9.15 6.07 -16.38
N MET A 118 10.33 6.33 -15.83
CA MET A 118 11.12 5.31 -15.14
C MET A 118 10.81 5.32 -13.65
N ALA A 119 10.50 4.13 -13.10
CA ALA A 119 10.29 3.98 -11.66
C ALA A 119 10.83 2.63 -11.14
N PRO A 120 11.29 2.58 -9.85
CA PRO A 120 11.85 1.39 -9.26
C PRO A 120 10.77 0.41 -8.78
N HIS A 121 11.08 -0.88 -8.92
CA HIS A 121 10.39 -1.97 -8.24
C HIS A 121 11.36 -2.78 -7.37
N ALA A 122 10.89 -3.24 -6.20
CA ALA A 122 11.64 -4.13 -5.31
C ALA A 122 10.64 -4.98 -4.51
N ARG A 123 10.06 -6.03 -5.12
CA ARG A 123 9.00 -6.84 -4.49
C ARG A 123 9.01 -8.29 -4.91
N TYR A 124 8.53 -9.17 -4.02
CA TYR A 124 8.30 -10.59 -4.25
C TYR A 124 6.81 -10.95 -4.38
N ALA A 125 5.93 -9.97 -4.27
CA ALA A 125 4.48 -10.18 -4.36
C ALA A 125 3.80 -9.09 -5.16
N GLU A 126 2.63 -9.41 -5.69
CA GLU A 126 1.74 -8.50 -6.39
C GLU A 126 0.28 -8.82 -6.03
N MET A 127 -0.60 -7.83 -6.11
CA MET A 127 -2.04 -8.07 -5.96
C MET A 127 -2.61 -8.68 -7.24
N ASP A 128 -3.66 -9.48 -7.11
CA ASP A 128 -4.30 -10.14 -8.26
C ASP A 128 -4.88 -9.13 -9.23
N LYS A 129 -4.17 -8.90 -10.33
CA LYS A 129 -4.55 -7.94 -11.38
C LYS A 129 -5.91 -8.24 -11.99
N ASN A 130 -6.27 -9.53 -12.16
CA ASN A 130 -7.57 -9.89 -12.73
C ASN A 130 -8.70 -9.51 -11.79
N GLN A 131 -8.53 -9.71 -10.47
CA GLN A 131 -9.53 -9.28 -9.49
C GLN A 131 -9.67 -7.75 -9.49
N ILE A 132 -8.55 -7.00 -9.59
CA ILE A 132 -8.58 -5.53 -9.69
C ILE A 132 -9.35 -5.10 -10.95
N MET A 133 -9.09 -5.70 -12.10
CA MET A 133 -9.78 -5.38 -13.36
C MET A 133 -11.29 -5.69 -13.32
N GLN A 134 -11.71 -6.66 -12.52
CA GLN A 134 -13.12 -7.05 -12.35
C GLN A 134 -13.86 -6.20 -11.32
N ASP A 135 -13.16 -5.45 -10.49
CA ASP A 135 -13.79 -4.58 -9.49
C ASP A 135 -14.01 -3.17 -10.09
N GLU A 136 -15.27 -2.85 -10.34
CA GLU A 136 -15.66 -1.57 -10.95
C GLU A 136 -15.26 -0.35 -10.11
N ARG A 137 -14.99 -0.54 -8.82
CA ARG A 137 -14.53 0.51 -7.89
C ARG A 137 -13.05 0.85 -8.03
N LEU A 138 -12.29 0.09 -8.82
CA LEU A 138 -10.85 0.24 -8.97
C LEU A 138 -10.47 0.62 -10.40
N ALA A 139 -9.37 1.35 -10.53
CA ALA A 139 -8.70 1.66 -11.79
C ALA A 139 -7.22 1.28 -11.71
N ILE A 140 -6.70 0.62 -12.75
CA ILE A 140 -5.25 0.45 -12.93
C ILE A 140 -4.75 1.65 -13.71
N ASN A 141 -4.01 2.54 -13.06
CA ASN A 141 -3.57 3.80 -13.66
C ASN A 141 -2.21 3.70 -14.34
N ALA A 142 -1.32 2.82 -13.84
CA ALA A 142 -0.04 2.57 -14.47
C ALA A 142 0.47 1.16 -14.22
N VAL A 143 1.19 0.65 -15.21
CA VAL A 143 1.88 -0.65 -15.17
C VAL A 143 3.27 -0.51 -15.76
N ASP A 144 4.21 -1.44 -15.46
CA ASP A 144 5.47 -1.52 -16.17
C ASP A 144 5.31 -2.18 -17.55
N ASP A 145 6.38 -2.24 -18.33
CA ASP A 145 6.42 -2.84 -19.67
C ASP A 145 6.14 -4.35 -19.69
N ASN A 146 6.27 -5.02 -18.55
CA ASN A 146 5.87 -6.42 -18.35
C ASN A 146 4.43 -6.55 -17.79
N SER A 147 3.69 -5.46 -17.73
CA SER A 147 2.33 -5.40 -17.19
C SER A 147 2.20 -5.63 -15.69
N HIS A 148 3.26 -5.49 -14.91
CA HIS A 148 3.18 -5.49 -13.46
C HIS A 148 2.56 -4.18 -12.95
N LEU A 149 1.78 -4.27 -11.89
CA LEU A 149 1.09 -3.12 -11.31
C LEU A 149 2.08 -2.08 -10.76
N PHE A 150 1.85 -0.82 -11.09
CA PHE A 150 2.53 0.31 -10.47
C PHE A 150 1.59 1.16 -9.64
N MET A 151 0.47 1.59 -10.23
CA MET A 151 -0.51 2.41 -9.54
C MET A 151 -1.93 1.91 -9.78
N VAL A 152 -2.67 1.82 -8.69
CA VAL A 152 -4.11 1.53 -8.67
C VAL A 152 -4.80 2.61 -7.84
N SER A 153 -5.91 3.13 -8.32
CA SER A 153 -6.74 4.07 -7.56
C SER A 153 -8.15 3.54 -7.34
N ALA A 154 -8.78 3.99 -6.26
CA ALA A 154 -10.22 3.88 -6.10
C ALA A 154 -10.91 4.87 -7.04
N LYS A 155 -12.03 4.48 -7.60
CA LYS A 155 -12.96 5.36 -8.32
C LYS A 155 -13.98 5.87 -7.32
N ASP A 156 -14.11 7.17 -7.19
CA ASP A 156 -15.12 7.85 -6.38
C ASP A 156 -16.52 7.73 -7.00
#